data_850d6d8d4c46e285c3805e856869854e
#
_entry.id   850d6d8d4c46e285c3805e856869854e
#
_cell.length_a   1.000
_cell.length_b   1.000
_cell.length_c   1.000
_cell.angle_alpha   90.00
_cell.angle_beta   90.00
_cell.angle_gamma   90.00
#
_symmetry.space_group_name_H-M   'P 1'
#
loop_
_entity.id
_entity.type
_entity.pdbx_description
1 polymer ?
#
loop_
_entity_poly.entity_id
_entity_poly.type
_entity_poly.pdbx_seq_one_letter_code
_entity_poly.pdbx_strand_id
1 'polypeptide(L)'
;MQIFFPELPNTAYPFSVSKNIKEHSNRTAYFLYLQKYDNFMLKKLRIAVAAFFFIFVTLLFLDFTGTVHTWFGWMARIQFLPAVLAANFAVVAALVIVTLLFGRIYCSVICPLGIMQDIVSFFSGKRKGKHLRFEYRKENKILRYAVLTVFVALMLLGLNSIAVLIAPYSAFGRIASVATGTPVSIAVAVVSFLVVAGLAWWKGRMWCNTVCPVGTVLGFFSRFSIFRPVIDTGKCIGCSKCARKCKASCIDDRQHRIDYSRCVVCMDCISNCSVGAVRYTFRGKSAENASPEGCDAPSDRGRRSAISVIGMVAAGTALKAQERKGDGGLAVIEKRAVPPREVKPTPAGSKGVDHFSDRCISCQLCVSSCPNHVLNPSPLLSNFLRPEMSFENGYCRPECTVCSEVCPAGAITKISEEEKSSIQIGHAVWLAENCVVITDDVDCGNCARHCPSGAITMVPSVPGNEKSRKVPSLNPEKCIGCGACEHLCPARPFGAIYVEGHLVHKEI
;
A
#
# COMPACT_ATOMS: atom_id res chain seq x y z
N MET A 1 12.28 -25.13 41.01
CA MET A 1 12.23 -23.71 40.67
C MET A 1 10.91 -23.16 41.23
N GLN A 2 10.98 -22.69 42.48
CA GLN A 2 9.82 -22.21 43.22
C GLN A 2 9.46 -20.80 42.77
N ILE A 3 8.22 -20.62 42.34
CA ILE A 3 7.70 -19.31 41.92
C ILE A 3 7.18 -18.62 43.19
N PHE A 4 7.86 -17.55 43.55
CA PHE A 4 7.49 -16.62 44.63
C PHE A 4 6.14 -15.95 44.30
N PHE A 5 5.16 -16.12 45.22
CA PHE A 5 3.92 -15.33 45.22
C PHE A 5 4.11 -14.15 46.19
N PRO A 6 3.82 -12.90 45.80
CA PRO A 6 3.78 -11.81 46.76
C PRO A 6 2.51 -11.89 47.62
N GLU A 7 2.71 -11.86 48.93
CA GLU A 7 1.65 -11.77 49.95
C GLU A 7 0.86 -10.46 49.80
N LEU A 8 -0.45 -10.58 49.90
CA LEU A 8 -1.38 -9.44 49.94
C LEU A 8 -1.45 -8.86 51.36
N PRO A 9 -1.48 -7.53 51.56
CA PRO A 9 -1.57 -6.92 52.89
C PRO A 9 -2.95 -7.20 53.52
N ASN A 10 -2.88 -7.69 54.77
CA ASN A 10 -4.03 -7.86 55.66
C ASN A 10 -4.59 -6.48 56.06
N THR A 11 -5.71 -6.08 55.43
CA THR A 11 -6.57 -5.04 56.03
C THR A 11 -7.84 -5.70 56.56
N ALA A 12 -7.95 -5.70 57.87
CA ALA A 12 -9.06 -6.22 58.66
C ALA A 12 -10.37 -5.46 58.29
N TYR A 13 -11.37 -6.19 57.84
CA TYR A 13 -12.77 -5.78 57.83
C TYR A 13 -13.58 -6.69 58.77
N PRO A 14 -14.32 -6.13 59.73
CA PRO A 14 -15.17 -6.89 60.63
C PRO A 14 -16.55 -7.08 60.00
N PHE A 15 -16.78 -8.19 59.33
CA PHE A 15 -18.12 -8.72 59.12
C PHE A 15 -18.04 -10.23 58.87
N SER A 16 -18.79 -10.99 59.64
CA SER A 16 -18.92 -12.42 59.56
C SER A 16 -19.69 -12.82 58.27
N VAL A 17 -18.95 -13.02 57.22
CA VAL A 17 -19.48 -13.55 55.93
C VAL A 17 -19.28 -15.04 55.98
N SER A 18 -20.36 -15.81 55.77
CA SER A 18 -20.36 -17.26 55.77
C SER A 18 -19.30 -17.82 54.79
N LYS A 19 -18.66 -18.95 55.12
CA LYS A 19 -17.62 -19.62 54.30
C LYS A 19 -18.01 -19.78 52.84
N ASN A 20 -19.30 -20.03 52.53
CA ASN A 20 -19.81 -20.20 51.17
C ASN A 20 -19.75 -18.91 50.29
N ILE A 21 -19.89 -17.71 50.89
CA ILE A 21 -19.82 -16.44 50.18
C ILE A 21 -18.36 -16.11 49.83
N LYS A 22 -17.41 -16.44 50.72
CA LYS A 22 -15.96 -16.25 50.42
C LYS A 22 -15.47 -17.17 49.29
N GLU A 23 -15.94 -18.43 49.26
CA GLU A 23 -15.55 -19.38 48.22
C GLU A 23 -16.13 -19.02 46.84
N HIS A 24 -17.38 -18.54 46.79
CA HIS A 24 -18.01 -18.05 45.58
C HIS A 24 -17.36 -16.74 45.09
N SER A 25 -16.99 -15.84 45.99
CA SER A 25 -16.25 -14.60 45.67
C SER A 25 -14.85 -14.88 45.11
N ASN A 26 -14.12 -15.84 45.68
CA ASN A 26 -12.80 -16.23 45.19
C ASN A 26 -12.87 -16.93 43.83
N ARG A 27 -13.84 -17.79 43.55
CA ARG A 27 -14.04 -18.40 42.24
C ARG A 27 -14.37 -17.36 41.17
N THR A 28 -15.21 -16.40 41.50
CA THR A 28 -15.60 -15.32 40.56
C THR A 28 -14.41 -14.39 40.29
N ALA A 29 -13.62 -14.04 41.30
CA ALA A 29 -12.40 -13.24 41.18
C ALA A 29 -11.33 -13.97 40.35
N TYR A 30 -11.14 -15.27 40.57
CA TYR A 30 -10.21 -16.11 39.79
C TYR A 30 -10.65 -16.23 38.32
N PHE A 31 -11.94 -16.44 38.08
CA PHE A 31 -12.50 -16.49 36.73
C PHE A 31 -12.35 -15.16 35.97
N LEU A 32 -12.58 -14.03 36.63
CA LEU A 32 -12.34 -12.68 36.07
C LEU A 32 -10.87 -12.45 35.80
N TYR A 33 -9.97 -12.95 36.64
CA TYR A 33 -8.53 -12.87 36.44
C TYR A 33 -8.08 -13.67 35.21
N LEU A 34 -8.51 -14.92 35.06
CA LEU A 34 -8.22 -15.76 33.89
C LEU A 34 -8.76 -15.11 32.60
N GLN A 35 -9.99 -14.64 32.60
CA GLN A 35 -10.59 -13.98 31.46
C GLN A 35 -9.86 -12.68 31.07
N LYS A 36 -9.37 -11.93 32.06
CA LYS A 36 -8.55 -10.74 31.83
C LYS A 36 -7.20 -11.12 31.23
N TYR A 37 -6.61 -12.22 31.66
CA TYR A 37 -5.35 -12.76 31.15
C TYR A 37 -5.49 -13.21 29.69
N ASP A 38 -6.54 -13.98 29.35
CA ASP A 38 -6.80 -14.43 27.98
C ASP A 38 -7.02 -13.26 27.01
N ASN A 39 -7.80 -12.28 27.41
CA ASN A 39 -8.04 -11.08 26.60
C ASN A 39 -6.78 -10.24 26.37
N PHE A 40 -5.89 -10.21 27.37
CA PHE A 40 -4.60 -9.52 27.26
C PHE A 40 -3.63 -10.26 26.33
N MET A 41 -3.62 -11.60 26.37
CA MET A 41 -2.85 -12.45 25.47
C MET A 41 -3.31 -12.29 24.02
N LEU A 42 -4.62 -12.31 23.74
CA LEU A 42 -5.18 -12.08 22.40
C LEU A 42 -4.77 -10.73 21.82
N LYS A 43 -4.77 -9.67 22.64
CA LYS A 43 -4.31 -8.34 22.19
C LYS A 43 -2.81 -8.35 21.87
N LYS A 44 -1.97 -8.98 22.72
CA LYS A 44 -0.52 -9.08 22.48
C LYS A 44 -0.24 -9.87 21.19
N LEU A 45 -0.92 -11.00 20.99
CA LEU A 45 -0.81 -11.82 19.79
C LEU A 45 -1.17 -11.00 18.55
N ARG A 46 -2.31 -10.28 18.58
CA ARG A 46 -2.70 -9.41 17.47
C ARG A 46 -1.62 -8.37 17.15
N ILE A 47 -1.04 -7.72 18.18
CA ILE A 47 0.00 -6.70 17.97
C ILE A 47 1.26 -7.34 17.39
N ALA A 48 1.68 -8.50 17.87
CA ALA A 48 2.85 -9.21 17.37
C ALA A 48 2.68 -9.60 15.87
N VAL A 49 1.53 -10.18 15.53
CA VAL A 49 1.22 -10.53 14.13
C VAL A 49 1.12 -9.28 13.25
N ALA A 50 0.50 -8.19 13.73
CA ALA A 50 0.44 -6.94 13.00
C ALA A 50 1.84 -6.32 12.78
N ALA A 51 2.71 -6.37 13.78
CA ALA A 51 4.09 -5.91 13.67
C ALA A 51 4.88 -6.75 12.64
N PHE A 52 4.70 -8.06 12.67
CA PHE A 52 5.29 -8.98 11.70
C PHE A 52 4.86 -8.60 10.26
N PHE A 53 3.55 -8.48 10.00
CA PHE A 53 3.07 -8.07 8.68
C PHE A 53 3.57 -6.69 8.27
N PHE A 54 3.59 -5.73 9.18
CA PHE A 54 4.03 -4.37 8.88
C PHE A 54 5.51 -4.31 8.50
N ILE A 55 6.37 -4.98 9.28
CA ILE A 55 7.82 -5.03 9.03
C ILE A 55 8.10 -5.70 7.69
N PHE A 56 7.56 -6.91 7.47
CA PHE A 56 7.88 -7.65 6.25
C PHE A 56 7.28 -7.02 4.99
N VAL A 57 6.05 -6.47 5.06
CA VAL A 57 5.50 -5.72 3.92
C VAL A 57 6.33 -4.46 3.64
N THR A 58 6.85 -3.77 4.66
CA THR A 58 7.75 -2.62 4.44
C THR A 58 9.06 -3.07 3.82
N LEU A 59 9.64 -4.17 4.30
CA LEU A 59 10.88 -4.73 3.75
C LEU A 59 10.74 -5.14 2.28
N LEU A 60 9.55 -5.62 1.84
CA LEU A 60 9.32 -5.91 0.42
C LEU A 60 9.52 -4.68 -0.49
N PHE A 61 9.22 -3.47 0.00
CA PHE A 61 9.46 -2.23 -0.76
C PHE A 61 10.91 -1.72 -0.68
N LEU A 62 11.71 -2.27 0.24
CA LEU A 62 13.12 -1.92 0.43
C LEU A 62 14.06 -3.04 -0.05
N ASP A 63 13.51 -4.11 -0.60
CA ASP A 63 14.27 -5.27 -1.06
C ASP A 63 14.79 -5.07 -2.49
N PHE A 64 16.02 -4.63 -2.59
CA PHE A 64 16.73 -4.49 -3.86
C PHE A 64 17.42 -5.80 -4.32
N THR A 65 17.50 -6.80 -3.44
CA THR A 65 18.18 -8.08 -3.69
C THR A 65 17.23 -9.18 -4.13
N GLY A 66 15.93 -9.02 -3.92
CA GLY A 66 14.89 -10.02 -4.20
C GLY A 66 14.79 -11.13 -3.14
N THR A 67 15.68 -11.15 -2.13
CA THR A 67 15.72 -12.21 -1.12
C THR A 67 14.47 -12.22 -0.22
N VAL A 68 13.96 -11.06 0.15
CA VAL A 68 12.73 -10.95 0.96
C VAL A 68 11.51 -11.35 0.14
N HIS A 69 11.49 -11.03 -1.16
CA HIS A 69 10.39 -11.40 -2.06
C HIS A 69 10.25 -12.92 -2.24
N THR A 70 11.33 -13.68 -2.27
CA THR A 70 11.28 -15.15 -2.41
C THR A 70 10.53 -15.80 -1.24
N TRP A 71 10.71 -15.30 -0.02
CA TRP A 71 10.10 -15.86 1.19
C TRP A 71 8.75 -15.23 1.56
N PHE A 72 8.62 -13.92 1.41
CA PHE A 72 7.50 -13.13 1.93
C PHE A 72 6.66 -12.43 0.84
N GLY A 73 6.96 -12.59 -0.45
CA GLY A 73 6.21 -11.97 -1.56
C GLY A 73 4.71 -12.28 -1.57
N TRP A 74 4.31 -13.43 -0.99
CA TRP A 74 2.90 -13.79 -0.81
C TRP A 74 2.11 -12.76 0.03
N MET A 75 2.78 -12.01 0.94
CA MET A 75 2.13 -10.99 1.76
C MET A 75 1.59 -9.80 0.93
N ALA A 76 2.23 -9.49 -0.19
CA ALA A 76 1.74 -8.50 -1.13
C ALA A 76 0.51 -9.02 -1.90
N ARG A 77 0.50 -10.31 -2.26
CA ARG A 77 -0.57 -10.96 -3.04
C ARG A 77 -1.85 -11.18 -2.24
N ILE A 78 -1.78 -11.31 -0.91
CA ILE A 78 -2.98 -11.43 -0.05
C ILE A 78 -3.62 -10.08 0.29
N GLN A 79 -3.10 -8.96 -0.19
CA GLN A 79 -3.75 -7.67 -0.02
C GLN A 79 -5.05 -7.63 -0.82
N PHE A 80 -6.12 -7.10 -0.21
CA PHE A 80 -7.48 -7.22 -0.75
C PHE A 80 -7.63 -6.69 -2.18
N LEU A 81 -7.21 -5.45 -2.46
CA LEU A 81 -7.35 -4.86 -3.79
C LEU A 81 -6.46 -5.54 -4.84
N PRO A 82 -5.17 -5.81 -4.60
CA PRO A 82 -4.35 -6.62 -5.48
C PRO A 82 -4.97 -7.99 -5.81
N ALA A 83 -5.49 -8.69 -4.81
CA ALA A 83 -6.12 -10.00 -5.00
C ALA A 83 -7.38 -9.94 -5.89
N VAL A 84 -8.19 -8.87 -5.75
CA VAL A 84 -9.37 -8.64 -6.60
C VAL A 84 -8.94 -8.43 -8.05
N LEU A 85 -7.96 -7.57 -8.30
CA LEU A 85 -7.49 -7.27 -9.66
C LEU A 85 -6.75 -8.43 -10.32
N ALA A 86 -6.02 -9.21 -9.52
CA ALA A 86 -5.39 -10.46 -9.99
C ALA A 86 -6.41 -11.58 -10.25
N ALA A 87 -7.71 -11.33 -10.02
CA ALA A 87 -8.78 -12.33 -10.08
C ALA A 87 -8.53 -13.58 -9.21
N ASN A 88 -7.84 -13.38 -8.08
CA ASN A 88 -7.57 -14.46 -7.14
C ASN A 88 -8.77 -14.65 -6.19
N PHE A 89 -9.80 -15.34 -6.70
CA PHE A 89 -11.06 -15.57 -5.97
C PHE A 89 -10.85 -16.31 -4.65
N ALA A 90 -9.86 -17.22 -4.57
CA ALA A 90 -9.58 -17.97 -3.36
C ALA A 90 -9.12 -17.05 -2.21
N VAL A 91 -8.20 -16.12 -2.48
CA VAL A 91 -7.73 -15.15 -1.48
C VAL A 91 -8.86 -14.19 -1.10
N VAL A 92 -9.62 -13.68 -2.07
CA VAL A 92 -10.75 -12.77 -1.80
C VAL A 92 -11.80 -13.47 -0.93
N ALA A 93 -12.18 -14.71 -1.27
CA ALA A 93 -13.13 -15.52 -0.48
C ALA A 93 -12.59 -15.76 0.94
N ALA A 94 -11.32 -16.15 1.08
CA ALA A 94 -10.69 -16.35 2.39
C ALA A 94 -10.74 -15.08 3.26
N LEU A 95 -10.44 -13.90 2.69
CA LEU A 95 -10.50 -12.62 3.41
C LEU A 95 -11.93 -12.25 3.82
N VAL A 96 -12.93 -12.54 2.96
CA VAL A 96 -14.33 -12.33 3.28
C VAL A 96 -14.78 -13.30 4.39
N ILE A 97 -14.43 -14.58 4.30
CA ILE A 97 -14.72 -15.58 5.34
C ILE A 97 -14.11 -15.19 6.68
N VAL A 98 -12.83 -14.82 6.72
CA VAL A 98 -12.16 -14.31 7.92
C VAL A 98 -12.88 -13.08 8.48
N THR A 99 -13.37 -12.19 7.61
CA THR A 99 -14.15 -11.01 8.04
C THR A 99 -15.52 -11.39 8.59
N LEU A 100 -16.20 -12.38 8.02
CA LEU A 100 -17.46 -12.90 8.53
C LEU A 100 -17.29 -13.67 9.87
N LEU A 101 -16.15 -14.33 10.05
CA LEU A 101 -15.85 -15.02 11.30
C LEU A 101 -15.45 -14.03 12.40
N PHE A 102 -14.47 -13.21 12.16
CA PHE A 102 -13.78 -12.43 13.20
C PHE A 102 -13.98 -10.90 13.11
N GLY A 103 -14.76 -10.41 12.14
CA GLY A 103 -14.88 -8.98 11.86
C GLY A 103 -13.68 -8.44 11.07
N ARG A 104 -13.50 -7.13 11.00
CA ARG A 104 -12.49 -6.44 10.18
C ARG A 104 -11.05 -6.60 10.71
N ILE A 105 -10.66 -7.82 11.07
CA ILE A 105 -9.30 -8.11 11.58
C ILE A 105 -8.24 -7.82 10.51
N TYR A 106 -8.55 -8.01 9.22
CA TYR A 106 -7.70 -7.62 8.10
C TYR A 106 -7.14 -6.20 8.25
N CYS A 107 -8.01 -5.23 8.57
CA CYS A 107 -7.61 -3.82 8.68
C CYS A 107 -6.68 -3.53 9.87
N SER A 108 -6.61 -4.41 10.85
CA SER A 108 -5.79 -4.21 12.06
C SER A 108 -4.56 -5.11 12.13
N VAL A 109 -4.44 -6.12 11.25
CA VAL A 109 -3.36 -7.11 11.30
C VAL A 109 -2.62 -7.21 9.97
N ILE A 110 -3.33 -7.20 8.83
CA ILE A 110 -2.74 -7.47 7.52
C ILE A 110 -2.49 -6.16 6.73
N CYS A 111 -3.43 -5.20 6.79
CA CYS A 111 -3.32 -3.97 6.01
C CYS A 111 -2.25 -3.02 6.58
N PRO A 112 -1.15 -2.75 5.85
CA PRO A 112 -0.03 -1.95 6.37
C PRO A 112 -0.44 -0.49 6.64
N LEU A 113 -1.28 0.13 5.80
CA LEU A 113 -1.79 1.48 6.04
C LEU A 113 -2.63 1.56 7.32
N GLY A 114 -3.39 0.49 7.61
CA GLY A 114 -4.17 0.40 8.85
C GLY A 114 -3.27 0.31 10.08
N ILE A 115 -2.21 -0.49 10.02
CA ILE A 115 -1.24 -0.63 11.12
C ILE A 115 -0.49 0.69 11.33
N MET A 116 -0.07 1.38 10.25
CA MET A 116 0.56 2.70 10.32
C MET A 116 -0.33 3.72 11.06
N GLN A 117 -1.64 3.74 10.79
CA GLN A 117 -2.58 4.60 11.52
C GLN A 117 -2.64 4.25 13.03
N ASP A 118 -2.54 2.97 13.38
CA ASP A 118 -2.48 2.54 14.80
C ASP A 118 -1.21 3.04 15.48
N ILE A 119 -0.07 2.99 14.79
CA ILE A 119 1.22 3.48 15.29
C ILE A 119 1.14 5.00 15.53
N VAL A 120 0.71 5.77 14.52
CA VAL A 120 0.56 7.23 14.64
C VAL A 120 -0.42 7.59 15.77
N SER A 121 -1.54 6.90 15.86
CA SER A 121 -2.54 7.10 16.90
C SER A 121 -2.03 6.76 18.30
N PHE A 122 -1.12 5.78 18.43
CA PHE A 122 -0.47 5.44 19.70
C PHE A 122 0.45 6.57 20.18
N PHE A 123 1.32 7.11 19.31
CA PHE A 123 2.20 8.22 19.66
C PHE A 123 1.42 9.49 20.02
N SER A 124 0.35 9.80 19.29
CA SER A 124 -0.53 10.91 19.62
C SER A 124 -1.21 10.75 20.98
N GLY A 125 -1.50 9.52 21.42
CA GLY A 125 -2.09 9.21 22.74
C GLY A 125 -1.13 9.39 23.93
N LYS A 126 0.18 9.36 23.71
CA LYS A 126 1.20 9.57 24.73
C LYS A 126 1.37 11.05 25.15
N ARG A 127 0.84 12.01 24.38
CA ARG A 127 0.90 13.43 24.73
C ARG A 127 0.16 13.67 26.04
N LYS A 128 0.77 14.45 26.94
CA LYS A 128 0.33 14.68 28.34
C LYS A 128 -1.19 14.80 28.48
N GLY A 129 -1.80 13.91 29.26
CA GLY A 129 -3.19 13.98 29.71
C GLY A 129 -4.28 13.49 28.74
N LYS A 130 -3.98 13.08 27.51
CA LYS A 130 -5.02 12.71 26.51
C LYS A 130 -5.10 11.21 26.21
N HIS A 131 -4.92 10.35 27.18
CA HIS A 131 -5.07 8.90 26.98
C HIS A 131 -6.50 8.46 26.62
N LEU A 132 -7.51 9.28 26.98
CA LEU A 132 -8.94 9.02 26.73
C LEU A 132 -9.48 10.14 25.83
N ARG A 133 -9.24 10.07 24.52
CA ARG A 133 -9.45 11.19 23.59
C ARG A 133 -10.49 10.96 22.52
N PHE A 134 -10.91 9.72 22.30
CA PHE A 134 -11.89 9.40 21.28
C PHE A 134 -13.30 9.54 21.84
N GLU A 135 -14.24 9.81 20.96
CA GLU A 135 -15.67 9.93 21.26
C GLU A 135 -16.44 9.18 20.20
N TYR A 136 -17.59 8.65 20.56
CA TYR A 136 -18.51 8.07 19.59
C TYR A 136 -18.92 9.09 18.54
N ARG A 137 -18.95 8.68 17.30
CA ARG A 137 -19.44 9.48 16.19
C ARG A 137 -20.40 8.64 15.37
N LYS A 138 -21.53 9.25 15.01
CA LYS A 138 -22.48 8.62 14.10
C LYS A 138 -21.82 8.37 12.74
N GLU A 139 -22.10 7.21 12.14
CA GLU A 139 -21.61 6.86 10.81
C GLU A 139 -22.13 7.83 9.75
N ASN A 140 -21.24 8.38 8.93
CA ASN A 140 -21.64 9.09 7.72
C ASN A 140 -21.74 8.07 6.56
N LYS A 141 -22.89 7.41 6.44
CA LYS A 141 -23.16 6.38 5.44
C LYS A 141 -23.08 6.94 4.03
N ILE A 142 -23.62 8.14 3.80
CA ILE A 142 -23.65 8.78 2.48
C ILE A 142 -22.24 8.96 1.96
N LEU A 143 -21.36 9.62 2.73
CA LEU A 143 -19.96 9.83 2.31
C LEU A 143 -19.23 8.51 2.03
N ARG A 144 -19.42 7.53 2.90
CA ARG A 144 -18.74 6.24 2.82
C ARG A 144 -19.11 5.47 1.56
N TYR A 145 -20.40 5.37 1.26
CA TYR A 145 -20.87 4.65 0.06
C TYR A 145 -20.67 5.48 -1.22
N ALA A 146 -20.77 6.80 -1.18
CA ALA A 146 -20.45 7.67 -2.30
C ALA A 146 -18.99 7.52 -2.75
N VAL A 147 -18.04 7.53 -1.78
CA VAL A 147 -16.63 7.30 -2.11
C VAL A 147 -16.41 5.91 -2.71
N LEU A 148 -17.08 4.87 -2.17
CA LEU A 148 -16.99 3.53 -2.75
C LEU A 148 -17.56 3.48 -4.18
N THR A 149 -18.72 4.10 -4.42
CA THR A 149 -19.34 4.14 -5.77
C THR A 149 -18.45 4.88 -6.76
N VAL A 150 -17.90 6.04 -6.38
CA VAL A 150 -16.96 6.79 -7.23
C VAL A 150 -15.70 5.96 -7.48
N PHE A 151 -15.15 5.28 -6.47
CA PHE A 151 -13.99 4.41 -6.64
C PHE A 151 -14.25 3.29 -7.65
N VAL A 152 -15.39 2.60 -7.53
CA VAL A 152 -15.77 1.51 -8.45
C VAL A 152 -16.03 2.07 -9.86
N ALA A 153 -16.71 3.20 -9.97
CA ALA A 153 -16.95 3.86 -11.27
C ALA A 153 -15.64 4.24 -11.96
N LEU A 154 -14.67 4.82 -11.24
CA LEU A 154 -13.34 5.15 -11.79
C LEU A 154 -12.60 3.90 -12.27
N MET A 155 -12.70 2.79 -11.51
CA MET A 155 -12.09 1.52 -11.91
C MET A 155 -12.75 0.95 -13.18
N LEU A 156 -14.08 1.00 -13.31
CA LEU A 156 -14.81 0.53 -14.49
C LEU A 156 -14.59 1.40 -15.73
N LEU A 157 -14.34 2.70 -15.54
CA LEU A 157 -14.03 3.64 -16.61
C LEU A 157 -12.55 3.62 -17.04
N GLY A 158 -11.72 2.73 -16.47
CA GLY A 158 -10.29 2.64 -16.78
C GLY A 158 -9.45 3.80 -16.17
N LEU A 159 -10.06 4.69 -15.36
CA LEU A 159 -9.39 5.81 -14.69
C LEU A 159 -8.69 5.36 -13.40
N ASN A 160 -8.00 4.22 -13.49
CA ASN A 160 -7.36 3.55 -12.34
C ASN A 160 -6.34 4.43 -11.63
N SER A 161 -5.64 5.31 -12.38
CA SER A 161 -4.62 6.21 -11.84
C SER A 161 -5.16 7.14 -10.74
N ILE A 162 -6.43 7.57 -10.84
CA ILE A 162 -7.08 8.41 -9.82
C ILE A 162 -7.59 7.54 -8.67
N ALA A 163 -8.23 6.41 -9.00
CA ALA A 163 -8.79 5.51 -7.99
C ALA A 163 -7.72 5.00 -7.01
N VAL A 164 -6.51 4.67 -7.50
CA VAL A 164 -5.43 4.13 -6.67
C VAL A 164 -4.84 5.14 -5.67
N LEU A 165 -5.11 6.44 -5.80
CA LEU A 165 -4.67 7.44 -4.82
C LEU A 165 -5.26 7.17 -3.42
N ILE A 166 -6.51 6.68 -3.37
CA ILE A 166 -7.22 6.36 -2.11
C ILE A 166 -7.12 4.89 -1.71
N ALA A 167 -6.57 4.03 -2.58
CA ALA A 167 -6.38 2.62 -2.29
C ALA A 167 -5.33 2.41 -1.18
N PRO A 168 -5.63 1.62 -0.12
CA PRO A 168 -4.79 1.59 1.08
C PRO A 168 -3.40 0.98 0.82
N TYR A 169 -3.30 -0.08 0.03
CA TYR A 169 -2.03 -0.72 -0.30
C TYR A 169 -1.17 0.17 -1.21
N SER A 170 -1.78 0.81 -2.21
CA SER A 170 -1.09 1.72 -3.13
C SER A 170 -0.58 2.98 -2.41
N ALA A 171 -1.40 3.55 -1.51
CA ALA A 171 -0.98 4.68 -0.68
C ALA A 171 0.21 4.33 0.22
N PHE A 172 0.18 3.14 0.85
CA PHE A 172 1.30 2.66 1.66
C PHE A 172 2.55 2.38 0.81
N GLY A 173 2.40 1.73 -0.35
CA GLY A 173 3.50 1.43 -1.24
C GLY A 173 4.25 2.69 -1.69
N ARG A 174 3.52 3.73 -2.10
CA ARG A 174 4.14 5.02 -2.43
C ARG A 174 4.92 5.66 -1.28
N ILE A 175 4.39 5.53 -0.05
CA ILE A 175 5.08 6.02 1.16
C ILE A 175 6.36 5.21 1.43
N ALA A 176 6.30 3.89 1.27
CA ALA A 176 7.43 3.00 1.52
C ALA A 176 8.53 3.12 0.44
N SER A 177 8.16 3.36 -0.83
CA SER A 177 9.08 3.48 -1.97
C SER A 177 9.55 4.92 -2.26
N VAL A 178 9.48 5.84 -1.28
CA VAL A 178 9.90 7.25 -1.45
C VAL A 178 11.36 7.36 -1.93
N ALA A 179 12.25 6.46 -1.50
CA ALA A 179 13.67 6.49 -1.85
C ALA A 179 13.95 6.29 -3.36
N THR A 180 13.06 5.59 -4.07
CA THR A 180 13.20 5.27 -5.51
C THR A 180 12.28 6.10 -6.40
N GLY A 181 11.56 7.07 -5.83
CA GLY A 181 10.53 7.85 -6.52
C GLY A 181 11.07 9.03 -7.31
N THR A 182 10.32 9.42 -8.34
CA THR A 182 10.49 10.73 -9.02
C THR A 182 10.04 11.88 -8.09
N PRO A 183 10.47 13.13 -8.32
CA PRO A 183 10.06 14.27 -7.48
C PRO A 183 8.54 14.41 -7.31
N VAL A 184 7.78 14.12 -8.38
CA VAL A 184 6.30 14.16 -8.34
C VAL A 184 5.75 13.04 -7.45
N SER A 185 6.27 11.80 -7.59
CA SER A 185 5.81 10.67 -6.77
C SER A 185 6.16 10.85 -5.28
N ILE A 186 7.31 11.44 -4.98
CA ILE A 186 7.71 11.81 -3.62
C ILE A 186 6.74 12.84 -3.03
N ALA A 187 6.41 13.89 -3.78
CA ALA A 187 5.45 14.90 -3.33
C ALA A 187 4.09 14.29 -3.00
N VAL A 188 3.56 13.42 -3.87
CA VAL A 188 2.29 12.72 -3.66
C VAL A 188 2.37 11.77 -2.46
N ALA A 189 3.48 11.05 -2.28
CA ALA A 189 3.70 10.17 -1.13
C ALA A 189 3.69 10.95 0.18
N VAL A 190 4.41 12.08 0.24
CA VAL A 190 4.48 12.97 1.42
C VAL A 190 3.10 13.54 1.74
N VAL A 191 2.37 14.06 0.74
CA VAL A 191 1.02 14.58 0.94
C VAL A 191 0.08 13.47 1.43
N SER A 192 0.12 12.29 0.81
CA SER A 192 -0.68 11.12 1.23
C SER A 192 -0.38 10.73 2.67
N PHE A 193 0.92 10.69 3.04
CA PHE A 193 1.34 10.40 4.41
C PHE A 193 0.84 11.45 5.40
N LEU A 194 1.02 12.74 5.10
CA LEU A 194 0.58 13.83 5.98
C LEU A 194 -0.94 13.81 6.19
N VAL A 195 -1.72 13.57 5.15
CA VAL A 195 -3.19 13.47 5.24
C VAL A 195 -3.59 12.28 6.11
N VAL A 196 -3.08 11.08 5.83
CA VAL A 196 -3.44 9.86 6.57
C VAL A 196 -2.93 9.94 8.02
N ALA A 197 -1.68 10.38 8.23
CA ALA A 197 -1.09 10.53 9.56
C ALA A 197 -1.78 11.64 10.37
N GLY A 198 -2.11 12.78 9.76
CA GLY A 198 -2.85 13.88 10.39
C GLY A 198 -4.25 13.44 10.84
N LEU A 199 -4.99 12.73 9.99
CA LEU A 199 -6.28 12.15 10.37
C LEU A 199 -6.14 11.10 11.47
N ALA A 200 -5.11 10.26 11.42
CA ALA A 200 -4.84 9.27 12.45
C ALA A 200 -4.42 9.90 13.78
N TRP A 201 -3.63 10.96 13.70
CA TRP A 201 -3.22 11.76 14.85
C TRP A 201 -4.40 12.40 15.57
N TRP A 202 -5.36 12.92 14.81
CA TRP A 202 -6.51 13.63 15.36
C TRP A 202 -7.68 12.73 15.73
N LYS A 203 -8.07 11.80 14.82
CA LYS A 203 -9.32 11.04 14.91
C LYS A 203 -9.14 9.51 14.79
N GLY A 204 -7.92 9.01 14.96
CA GLY A 204 -7.62 7.57 14.90
C GLY A 204 -7.87 6.98 13.50
N ARG A 205 -8.78 6.01 13.41
CA ARG A 205 -9.07 5.25 12.18
C ARG A 205 -10.08 5.90 11.23
N MET A 206 -10.13 7.26 11.20
CA MET A 206 -11.11 7.97 10.39
C MET A 206 -10.96 7.66 8.89
N TRP A 207 -9.74 7.65 8.36
CA TRP A 207 -9.50 7.29 6.96
C TRP A 207 -10.11 5.92 6.60
N CYS A 208 -9.81 4.88 7.39
CA CYS A 208 -10.32 3.53 7.15
C CYS A 208 -11.84 3.40 7.25
N ASN A 209 -12.50 4.30 7.98
CA ASN A 209 -13.94 4.25 8.24
C ASN A 209 -14.78 5.18 7.36
N THR A 210 -14.15 6.10 6.60
CA THR A 210 -14.87 7.07 5.76
C THR A 210 -14.44 7.04 4.31
N VAL A 211 -13.11 6.99 4.03
CA VAL A 211 -12.55 7.16 2.69
C VAL A 211 -12.12 5.84 2.07
N CYS A 212 -11.62 4.90 2.87
CA CYS A 212 -11.02 3.66 2.36
C CYS A 212 -12.08 2.74 1.72
N PRO A 213 -12.00 2.41 0.40
CA PRO A 213 -12.95 1.54 -0.27
C PRO A 213 -12.92 0.12 0.30
N VAL A 214 -11.74 -0.45 0.55
CA VAL A 214 -11.58 -1.77 1.18
C VAL A 214 -12.22 -1.79 2.57
N GLY A 215 -12.04 -0.70 3.34
CA GLY A 215 -12.67 -0.54 4.64
C GLY A 215 -14.19 -0.51 4.57
N THR A 216 -14.77 0.00 3.50
CA THR A 216 -16.23 0.04 3.29
C THR A 216 -16.76 -1.35 2.93
N VAL A 217 -16.12 -2.05 1.98
CA VAL A 217 -16.52 -3.40 1.57
C VAL A 217 -16.43 -4.38 2.73
N LEU A 218 -15.28 -4.48 3.40
CA LEU A 218 -15.13 -5.38 4.54
C LEU A 218 -16.02 -4.98 5.72
N GLY A 219 -16.34 -3.69 5.86
CA GLY A 219 -17.26 -3.20 6.87
C GLY A 219 -18.69 -3.65 6.65
N PHE A 220 -19.13 -3.83 5.40
CA PHE A 220 -20.42 -4.41 5.09
C PHE A 220 -20.52 -5.86 5.60
N PHE A 221 -19.53 -6.69 5.29
CA PHE A 221 -19.48 -8.09 5.75
C PHE A 221 -19.32 -8.21 7.28
N SER A 222 -18.53 -7.33 7.88
CA SER A 222 -18.27 -7.33 9.32
C SER A 222 -19.52 -7.11 10.19
N ARG A 223 -20.59 -6.56 9.67
CA ARG A 223 -21.89 -6.47 10.36
C ARG A 223 -22.46 -7.85 10.72
N PHE A 224 -22.13 -8.85 9.92
CA PHE A 224 -22.59 -10.22 10.06
C PHE A 224 -21.60 -11.09 10.83
N SER A 225 -20.52 -10.53 11.38
CA SER A 225 -19.46 -11.29 12.04
C SER A 225 -20.00 -12.16 13.19
N ILE A 226 -19.49 -13.39 13.20
CA ILE A 226 -19.86 -14.43 14.17
C ILE A 226 -19.21 -14.13 15.53
N PHE A 227 -17.91 -13.89 15.55
CA PHE A 227 -17.19 -13.46 16.74
C PHE A 227 -17.04 -11.95 16.74
N ARG A 228 -17.43 -11.32 17.85
CA ARG A 228 -17.44 -9.85 17.94
C ARG A 228 -17.31 -9.36 19.38
N PRO A 229 -16.79 -8.15 19.64
CA PRO A 229 -16.84 -7.57 20.95
C PRO A 229 -18.28 -7.18 21.32
N VAL A 230 -18.72 -7.55 22.53
CA VAL A 230 -20.04 -7.25 23.05
C VAL A 230 -19.93 -6.58 24.40
N ILE A 231 -20.82 -5.67 24.73
CA ILE A 231 -20.91 -5.00 26.02
C ILE A 231 -22.01 -5.68 26.83
N ASP A 232 -21.67 -6.25 27.97
CA ASP A 232 -22.58 -6.79 28.96
C ASP A 232 -23.13 -5.63 29.80
N THR A 233 -24.38 -5.29 29.58
CA THR A 233 -25.06 -4.19 30.25
C THR A 233 -25.21 -4.38 31.75
N GLY A 234 -25.36 -5.64 32.20
CA GLY A 234 -25.47 -5.96 33.63
C GLY A 234 -24.18 -5.75 34.44
N LYS A 235 -23.02 -5.77 33.75
CA LYS A 235 -21.70 -5.53 34.35
C LYS A 235 -21.15 -4.15 34.06
N CYS A 236 -21.78 -3.40 33.16
CA CYS A 236 -21.28 -2.11 32.73
C CYS A 236 -21.62 -1.01 33.76
N ILE A 237 -20.59 -0.34 34.26
CA ILE A 237 -20.71 0.75 35.23
C ILE A 237 -20.79 2.16 34.57
N GLY A 238 -20.98 2.24 33.27
CA GLY A 238 -21.13 3.51 32.53
C GLY A 238 -19.89 4.41 32.50
N CYS A 239 -18.68 3.89 32.76
CA CYS A 239 -17.45 4.71 32.88
C CYS A 239 -16.90 5.26 31.56
N SER A 240 -17.48 4.92 30.40
CA SER A 240 -17.13 5.38 29.03
C SER A 240 -15.67 5.15 28.60
N LYS A 241 -14.86 4.41 29.37
CA LYS A 241 -13.44 4.13 29.03
C LYS A 241 -13.30 3.40 27.71
N CYS A 242 -14.21 2.48 27.38
CA CYS A 242 -14.21 1.72 26.13
C CYS A 242 -14.43 2.64 24.90
N ALA A 243 -15.37 3.56 24.96
CA ALA A 243 -15.63 4.54 23.90
C ALA A 243 -14.47 5.51 23.74
N ARG A 244 -13.95 6.07 24.84
CA ARG A 244 -12.82 7.01 24.82
C ARG A 244 -11.47 6.39 24.37
N LYS A 245 -11.32 5.07 24.41
CA LYS A 245 -10.17 4.34 23.86
C LYS A 245 -10.40 3.81 22.46
N CYS A 246 -11.61 3.90 21.93
CA CYS A 246 -11.95 3.33 20.63
C CYS A 246 -11.40 4.16 19.47
N LYS A 247 -10.30 3.75 18.86
CA LYS A 247 -9.68 4.40 17.68
C LYS A 247 -10.62 4.49 16.48
N ALA A 248 -11.60 3.58 16.38
CA ALA A 248 -12.60 3.56 15.31
C ALA A 248 -13.82 4.43 15.59
N SER A 249 -13.94 5.00 16.81
CA SER A 249 -15.08 5.82 17.25
C SER A 249 -16.45 5.15 17.00
N CYS A 250 -16.49 3.82 17.19
CA CYS A 250 -17.63 2.96 16.84
C CYS A 250 -18.43 2.46 18.05
N ILE A 251 -18.06 2.86 19.27
CA ILE A 251 -18.72 2.44 20.52
C ILE A 251 -19.59 3.58 21.04
N ASP A 252 -20.90 3.35 21.06
CA ASP A 252 -21.84 4.21 21.75
C ASP A 252 -21.99 3.74 23.20
N ASP A 253 -21.40 4.49 24.10
CA ASP A 253 -21.38 4.20 25.54
C ASP A 253 -22.71 4.49 26.22
N ARG A 254 -23.55 5.37 25.65
CA ARG A 254 -24.88 5.70 26.15
C ARG A 254 -25.88 4.59 25.87
N GLN A 255 -25.84 4.04 24.62
CA GLN A 255 -26.72 2.97 24.20
C GLN A 255 -26.10 1.57 24.38
N HIS A 256 -24.88 1.46 24.92
CA HIS A 256 -24.12 0.21 25.07
C HIS A 256 -24.00 -0.58 23.75
N ARG A 257 -23.95 0.12 22.62
CA ARG A 257 -23.91 -0.48 21.27
C ARG A 257 -22.55 -0.29 20.61
N ILE A 258 -22.17 -1.28 19.81
CA ILE A 258 -20.97 -1.24 18.99
C ILE A 258 -21.37 -1.30 17.53
N ASP A 259 -20.91 -0.34 16.73
CA ASP A 259 -21.08 -0.37 15.27
C ASP A 259 -20.02 -1.29 14.65
N TYR A 260 -20.41 -2.52 14.35
CA TYR A 260 -19.52 -3.54 13.81
C TYR A 260 -19.05 -3.20 12.39
N SER A 261 -19.75 -2.37 11.63
CA SER A 261 -19.31 -1.93 10.30
C SER A 261 -18.01 -1.13 10.35
N ARG A 262 -17.71 -0.51 11.49
CA ARG A 262 -16.53 0.33 11.72
C ARG A 262 -15.52 -0.31 12.67
N CYS A 263 -15.93 -1.29 13.45
CA CYS A 263 -15.05 -1.97 14.40
C CYS A 263 -13.94 -2.73 13.65
N VAL A 264 -12.69 -2.44 13.99
CA VAL A 264 -11.50 -3.08 13.41
C VAL A 264 -10.89 -4.16 14.32
N VAL A 265 -11.63 -4.58 15.33
CA VAL A 265 -11.23 -5.66 16.26
C VAL A 265 -9.83 -5.41 16.88
N CYS A 266 -9.56 -4.18 17.29
CA CYS A 266 -8.26 -3.83 17.88
C CYS A 266 -8.07 -4.28 19.33
N MET A 267 -9.12 -4.77 19.99
CA MET A 267 -9.17 -5.28 21.37
C MET A 267 -8.86 -4.21 22.45
N ASP A 268 -8.74 -2.93 22.09
CA ASP A 268 -8.44 -1.86 23.05
C ASP A 268 -9.57 -1.62 24.05
N CYS A 269 -10.84 -1.75 23.64
CA CYS A 269 -12.00 -1.62 24.54
C CYS A 269 -12.03 -2.74 25.58
N ILE A 270 -11.68 -3.96 25.22
CA ILE A 270 -11.66 -5.13 26.09
C ILE A 270 -10.56 -4.98 27.14
N SER A 271 -9.33 -4.68 26.71
CA SER A 271 -8.16 -4.56 27.61
C SER A 271 -8.26 -3.37 28.58
N ASN A 272 -9.08 -2.37 28.28
CA ASN A 272 -9.26 -1.19 29.15
C ASN A 272 -10.54 -1.23 30.00
N CYS A 273 -11.36 -2.28 29.87
CA CYS A 273 -12.55 -2.44 30.73
C CYS A 273 -12.14 -3.01 32.08
N SER A 274 -12.24 -2.17 33.13
CA SER A 274 -11.85 -2.56 34.50
C SER A 274 -12.75 -3.62 35.11
N VAL A 275 -14.04 -3.64 34.73
CA VAL A 275 -15.06 -4.55 35.28
C VAL A 275 -15.33 -5.77 34.36
N GLY A 276 -14.58 -5.90 33.25
CA GLY A 276 -14.73 -7.03 32.32
C GLY A 276 -16.09 -7.08 31.59
N ALA A 277 -16.81 -5.95 31.52
CA ALA A 277 -18.09 -5.88 30.83
C ALA A 277 -17.97 -5.99 29.32
N VAL A 278 -16.80 -5.68 28.72
CA VAL A 278 -16.59 -5.84 27.28
C VAL A 278 -15.86 -7.15 27.02
N ARG A 279 -16.46 -8.03 26.23
CA ARG A 279 -15.94 -9.36 25.93
C ARG A 279 -15.96 -9.65 24.44
N TYR A 280 -15.03 -10.47 23.94
CA TYR A 280 -15.05 -10.99 22.58
C TYR A 280 -15.73 -12.36 22.60
N THR A 281 -16.90 -12.48 22.01
CA THR A 281 -17.76 -13.67 22.15
C THR A 281 -18.54 -13.97 20.88
N PHE A 282 -19.12 -15.17 20.83
CA PHE A 282 -19.99 -15.63 19.78
C PHE A 282 -21.32 -14.87 19.78
N ARG A 283 -21.83 -14.54 18.61
CA ARG A 283 -23.06 -13.74 18.39
C ARG A 283 -24.29 -14.29 19.13
N GLY A 284 -24.45 -15.64 19.23
CA GLY A 284 -25.61 -16.29 19.84
C GLY A 284 -25.72 -16.11 21.36
N LYS A 285 -24.60 -15.88 22.07
CA LYS A 285 -24.58 -15.66 23.54
C LYS A 285 -24.96 -14.25 23.95
N SER A 286 -25.22 -13.35 23.03
CA SER A 286 -25.54 -11.93 23.29
C SER A 286 -27.05 -11.66 23.42
N ALA A 287 -27.92 -12.65 23.21
CA ALA A 287 -29.36 -12.44 23.11
C ALA A 287 -30.11 -12.47 24.46
N GLU A 288 -29.43 -12.90 25.53
CA GLU A 288 -30.12 -13.15 26.80
C GLU A 288 -30.29 -11.94 27.75
N ASN A 289 -29.67 -10.76 27.46
CA ASN A 289 -29.79 -9.61 28.39
C ASN A 289 -29.88 -8.27 27.66
N ALA A 290 -30.89 -8.07 26.83
CA ALA A 290 -31.19 -6.74 26.30
C ALA A 290 -32.68 -6.47 26.32
N SER A 291 -33.16 -5.90 27.43
CA SER A 291 -34.45 -5.20 27.47
C SER A 291 -34.26 -3.74 27.05
N PRO A 292 -35.18 -3.18 26.30
CA PRO A 292 -35.11 -1.78 25.87
C PRO A 292 -35.96 -0.88 26.78
N GLU A 293 -35.33 0.05 27.44
CA GLU A 293 -36.06 1.23 27.90
C GLU A 293 -35.30 2.51 27.54
N GLY A 294 -36.06 3.47 26.99
CA GLY A 294 -35.52 4.65 26.39
C GLY A 294 -35.28 5.78 27.36
N CYS A 295 -34.56 6.78 26.91
CA CYS A 295 -34.74 8.21 27.26
C CYS A 295 -34.08 9.07 26.18
N ASP A 296 -34.89 9.92 25.60
CA ASP A 296 -34.51 11.01 24.72
C ASP A 296 -33.94 12.19 25.49
N ALA A 297 -33.02 12.91 24.88
CA ALA A 297 -33.03 14.36 24.72
C ALA A 297 -31.70 14.94 24.25
N PRO A 298 -31.71 16.08 23.56
CA PRO A 298 -30.60 16.53 22.72
C PRO A 298 -29.76 17.63 23.37
N SER A 299 -28.53 17.79 22.94
CA SER A 299 -27.88 19.11 22.98
C SER A 299 -26.82 19.31 21.92
N ASP A 300 -27.06 20.32 21.19
CA ASP A 300 -26.26 21.06 20.25
C ASP A 300 -25.06 21.75 20.94
N ARG A 301 -23.90 21.75 20.28
CA ARG A 301 -22.91 22.83 20.32
C ARG A 301 -21.63 22.44 19.59
N GLY A 302 -21.36 23.19 18.56
CA GLY A 302 -20.08 23.83 18.41
C GLY A 302 -19.46 23.75 17.02
N ARG A 303 -19.97 24.55 16.09
CA ARG A 303 -19.18 25.03 14.93
C ARG A 303 -18.13 25.99 15.44
N ARG A 304 -16.87 25.77 15.06
CA ARG A 304 -15.83 26.75 14.66
C ARG A 304 -14.45 26.14 14.77
N SER A 305 -13.78 26.03 13.66
CA SER A 305 -12.35 26.22 13.42
C SER A 305 -11.86 25.31 12.30
N ALA A 306 -12.04 25.74 11.11
CA ALA A 306 -11.40 25.20 9.93
C ALA A 306 -10.93 26.38 9.08
N ILE A 307 -9.79 26.97 9.41
CA ILE A 307 -9.00 27.83 8.51
C ILE A 307 -7.65 28.03 9.23
N SER A 308 -6.61 27.35 8.83
CA SER A 308 -5.19 27.67 9.00
C SER A 308 -4.27 26.49 8.70
N VAL A 309 -4.22 25.95 7.48
CA VAL A 309 -3.15 25.00 7.06
C VAL A 309 -2.79 25.19 5.55
N ILE A 310 -3.06 26.33 4.96
CA ILE A 310 -2.71 26.56 3.54
C ILE A 310 -1.36 27.29 3.37
N GLY A 311 -0.69 27.70 4.46
CA GLY A 311 0.47 28.58 4.40
C GLY A 311 1.86 27.93 4.32
N MET A 312 2.02 26.59 4.37
CA MET A 312 3.36 25.99 4.51
C MET A 312 3.84 25.12 3.33
N VAL A 313 3.15 25.09 2.21
CA VAL A 313 3.57 24.26 1.06
C VAL A 313 4.42 25.04 0.04
N ALA A 314 4.52 26.35 0.16
CA ALA A 314 5.24 27.18 -0.83
C ALA A 314 6.76 27.30 -0.61
N ALA A 315 7.33 26.82 0.50
CA ALA A 315 8.75 27.00 0.81
C ALA A 315 9.68 25.81 0.46
N GLY A 316 9.11 24.69 -0.02
CA GLY A 316 9.90 23.46 -0.28
C GLY A 316 10.46 23.28 -1.69
N THR A 317 10.17 24.19 -2.63
CA THR A 317 10.55 24.02 -4.04
C THR A 317 11.89 24.68 -4.44
N ALA A 318 12.60 25.30 -3.51
CA ALA A 318 13.81 26.05 -3.82
C ALA A 318 15.14 25.32 -3.60
N LEU A 319 15.13 24.05 -3.17
CA LEU A 319 16.35 23.24 -3.01
C LEU A 319 16.40 22.08 -4.02
N LYS A 320 16.28 22.37 -5.31
CA LYS A 320 16.91 21.52 -6.32
C LYS A 320 18.40 21.83 -6.33
N ALA A 321 19.15 21.13 -5.48
CA ALA A 321 20.55 20.91 -5.76
C ALA A 321 20.62 20.19 -7.09
N GLN A 322 20.96 20.90 -8.13
CA GLN A 322 21.25 20.39 -9.45
C GLN A 322 22.51 19.55 -9.29
N GLU A 323 22.35 18.23 -9.12
CA GLU A 323 23.47 17.29 -9.23
C GLU A 323 24.01 17.41 -10.65
N ARG A 324 25.02 18.22 -10.82
CA ARG A 324 25.83 18.24 -12.02
C ARG A 324 26.72 17.00 -11.97
N LYS A 325 26.32 15.95 -12.69
CA LYS A 325 27.20 14.82 -12.94
C LYS A 325 28.25 15.27 -13.95
N GLY A 326 29.47 15.46 -13.48
CA GLY A 326 30.63 15.72 -14.32
C GLY A 326 31.44 14.46 -14.55
N ASP A 327 32.07 14.34 -15.70
CA ASP A 327 33.01 13.26 -16.08
C ASP A 327 34.40 13.54 -15.49
N GLY A 328 34.63 13.32 -14.23
CA GLY A 328 35.92 13.60 -13.59
C GLY A 328 36.25 15.09 -13.39
N GLY A 329 35.28 16.00 -13.54
CA GLY A 329 35.38 17.38 -13.04
C GLY A 329 35.45 18.50 -14.08
N LEU A 330 35.39 18.26 -15.39
CA LEU A 330 35.58 19.29 -16.42
C LEU A 330 34.41 19.46 -17.39
N ALA A 331 33.58 18.47 -17.67
CA ALA A 331 32.43 18.59 -18.57
C ALA A 331 31.12 18.26 -17.88
N VAL A 332 30.05 18.98 -18.21
CA VAL A 332 28.69 18.73 -17.78
C VAL A 332 28.07 17.73 -18.77
N ILE A 333 27.73 16.53 -18.31
CA ILE A 333 27.01 15.54 -19.15
C ILE A 333 25.60 16.05 -19.40
N GLU A 334 25.30 16.45 -20.62
CA GLU A 334 23.95 16.85 -21.03
C GLU A 334 23.01 15.66 -20.97
N LYS A 335 21.81 15.91 -20.43
CA LYS A 335 20.73 14.92 -20.47
C LYS A 335 20.30 14.69 -21.92
N ARG A 336 20.11 13.40 -22.27
CA ARG A 336 19.61 13.03 -23.57
C ARG A 336 18.14 13.39 -23.69
N ALA A 337 17.79 14.15 -24.72
CA ALA A 337 16.42 14.35 -25.13
C ALA A 337 16.02 13.21 -26.09
N VAL A 338 14.95 12.53 -25.77
CA VAL A 338 14.36 11.47 -26.60
C VAL A 338 13.08 12.00 -27.20
N PRO A 339 12.78 11.74 -28.49
CA PRO A 339 11.52 12.15 -29.10
C PRO A 339 10.31 11.65 -28.33
N PRO A 340 9.17 12.36 -28.37
CA PRO A 340 7.94 11.88 -27.77
C PRO A 340 7.53 10.58 -28.43
N ARG A 341 7.31 9.53 -27.64
CA ARG A 341 6.82 8.24 -28.11
C ARG A 341 5.32 8.29 -28.28
N GLU A 342 4.80 7.69 -29.34
CA GLU A 342 3.35 7.47 -29.51
C GLU A 342 2.86 6.47 -28.48
N VAL A 343 3.60 5.36 -28.32
CA VAL A 343 3.31 4.32 -27.35
C VAL A 343 4.51 4.13 -26.41
N LYS A 344 4.29 4.32 -25.12
CA LYS A 344 5.35 4.04 -24.13
C LYS A 344 5.49 2.53 -23.95
N PRO A 345 6.71 1.98 -23.95
CA PRO A 345 6.92 0.57 -23.71
C PRO A 345 6.50 0.20 -22.28
N THR A 346 5.84 -0.96 -22.16
CA THR A 346 5.42 -1.54 -20.90
C THR A 346 6.24 -2.80 -20.59
N PRO A 347 6.39 -3.20 -19.30
CA PRO A 347 7.24 -4.34 -18.94
C PRO A 347 6.83 -5.63 -19.64
N ALA A 348 7.79 -6.48 -19.99
CA ALA A 348 7.50 -7.83 -20.48
C ALA A 348 6.61 -8.59 -19.48
N GLY A 349 5.63 -9.34 -19.97
CA GLY A 349 4.58 -9.98 -19.15
C GLY A 349 3.35 -9.11 -18.90
N SER A 350 3.36 -7.81 -19.25
CA SER A 350 2.16 -6.96 -19.14
C SER A 350 1.15 -7.17 -20.29
N LYS A 351 1.48 -7.97 -21.30
CA LYS A 351 0.66 -8.29 -22.48
C LYS A 351 0.30 -7.10 -23.37
N GLY A 352 0.63 -5.87 -22.95
CA GLY A 352 0.37 -4.63 -23.64
C GLY A 352 -0.14 -3.53 -22.73
N VAL A 353 -0.42 -2.36 -23.35
CA VAL A 353 -0.75 -1.13 -22.61
C VAL A 353 -2.09 -1.23 -21.89
N ASP A 354 -3.13 -1.78 -22.56
CA ASP A 354 -4.48 -1.85 -21.97
C ASP A 354 -4.53 -2.80 -20.78
N HIS A 355 -4.03 -4.04 -20.93
CA HIS A 355 -3.97 -4.99 -19.82
C HIS A 355 -3.18 -4.43 -18.62
N PHE A 356 -2.05 -3.75 -18.90
CA PHE A 356 -1.25 -3.12 -17.86
C PHE A 356 -2.01 -1.99 -17.16
N SER A 357 -2.72 -1.14 -17.95
CA SER A 357 -3.45 -0.02 -17.40
C SER A 357 -4.66 -0.42 -16.56
N ASP A 358 -5.35 -1.48 -16.94
CA ASP A 358 -6.55 -1.96 -16.25
C ASP A 358 -6.23 -2.60 -14.88
N ARG A 359 -5.08 -3.24 -14.76
CA ARG A 359 -4.72 -4.00 -13.55
C ARG A 359 -3.70 -3.31 -12.65
N CYS A 360 -2.95 -2.34 -13.17
CA CYS A 360 -1.91 -1.68 -12.38
C CYS A 360 -2.50 -0.77 -11.30
N ILE A 361 -2.14 -1.05 -10.04
CA ILE A 361 -2.54 -0.26 -8.87
C ILE A 361 -1.49 0.78 -8.45
N SER A 362 -0.48 1.04 -9.25
CA SER A 362 0.58 2.03 -8.97
C SER A 362 1.19 1.89 -7.56
N CYS A 363 1.37 0.66 -7.08
CA CYS A 363 1.92 0.39 -5.75
C CYS A 363 3.42 0.63 -5.64
N GLN A 364 4.11 0.81 -6.77
CA GLN A 364 5.55 1.06 -6.89
C GLN A 364 6.46 -0.12 -6.51
N LEU A 365 5.92 -1.33 -6.30
CA LEU A 365 6.72 -2.47 -5.91
C LEU A 365 7.70 -2.91 -7.00
N CYS A 366 7.25 -2.95 -8.28
CA CYS A 366 8.11 -3.24 -9.43
C CYS A 366 9.15 -2.14 -9.68
N VAL A 367 8.85 -0.89 -9.33
CA VAL A 367 9.79 0.24 -9.45
C VAL A 367 10.91 0.09 -8.41
N SER A 368 10.56 -0.15 -7.15
CA SER A 368 11.55 -0.30 -6.08
C SER A 368 12.41 -1.57 -6.23
N SER A 369 11.86 -2.63 -6.84
CA SER A 369 12.58 -3.89 -7.04
C SER A 369 13.34 -3.98 -8.37
N CYS A 370 13.29 -2.96 -9.25
CA CYS A 370 13.95 -2.98 -10.55
C CYS A 370 15.47 -2.78 -10.41
N PRO A 371 16.32 -3.81 -10.62
CA PRO A 371 17.77 -3.68 -10.42
C PRO A 371 18.44 -2.78 -11.46
N ASN A 372 17.79 -2.59 -12.60
CA ASN A 372 18.32 -1.81 -13.72
C ASN A 372 17.74 -0.37 -13.77
N HIS A 373 16.92 0.04 -12.79
CA HIS A 373 16.29 1.36 -12.70
C HIS A 373 15.56 1.84 -13.96
N VAL A 374 14.99 0.89 -14.71
CA VAL A 374 14.24 1.15 -15.95
C VAL A 374 12.82 1.60 -15.67
N LEU A 375 12.22 1.14 -14.57
CA LEU A 375 10.84 1.47 -14.22
C LEU A 375 10.80 2.72 -13.36
N ASN A 376 10.03 3.72 -13.81
CA ASN A 376 9.85 4.99 -13.11
C ASN A 376 8.36 5.35 -13.03
N PRO A 377 7.89 6.01 -11.94
CA PRO A 377 6.52 6.49 -11.87
C PRO A 377 6.28 7.61 -12.88
N SER A 378 5.23 7.48 -13.70
CA SER A 378 4.87 8.49 -14.70
C SER A 378 4.42 9.79 -14.04
N PRO A 379 4.93 10.95 -14.47
CA PRO A 379 4.44 12.24 -14.03
C PRO A 379 3.21 12.71 -14.82
N LEU A 380 2.88 12.06 -15.96
CA LEU A 380 1.79 12.46 -16.84
C LEU A 380 0.43 12.12 -16.23
N LEU A 381 -0.54 13.04 -16.36
CA LEU A 381 -1.87 12.89 -15.76
C LEU A 381 -2.65 11.68 -16.30
N SER A 382 -2.48 11.34 -17.58
CA SER A 382 -3.11 10.16 -18.20
C SER A 382 -2.67 8.83 -17.55
N ASN A 383 -1.39 8.74 -17.18
CA ASN A 383 -0.78 7.56 -16.56
C ASN A 383 -0.22 7.85 -15.17
N PHE A 384 -0.85 8.77 -14.42
CA PHE A 384 -0.32 9.32 -13.19
C PHE A 384 0.14 8.25 -12.19
N LEU A 385 1.41 8.32 -11.81
CA LEU A 385 2.10 7.38 -10.89
C LEU A 385 2.14 5.92 -11.39
N ARG A 386 1.68 5.62 -12.59
CA ARG A 386 1.82 4.27 -13.15
C ARG A 386 3.28 4.06 -13.57
N PRO A 387 3.87 2.88 -13.32
CA PRO A 387 5.23 2.59 -13.78
C PRO A 387 5.33 2.68 -15.31
N GLU A 388 6.29 3.41 -15.81
CA GLU A 388 6.64 3.48 -17.23
C GLU A 388 8.12 3.13 -17.42
N MET A 389 8.47 2.60 -18.59
CA MET A 389 9.86 2.28 -18.91
C MET A 389 10.59 3.51 -19.41
N SER A 390 11.75 3.79 -18.81
CA SER A 390 12.69 4.82 -19.25
C SER A 390 14.07 4.23 -19.31
N PHE A 391 14.76 4.44 -20.43
CA PHE A 391 16.10 3.90 -20.68
C PHE A 391 17.20 4.94 -20.41
N GLU A 392 16.89 5.97 -19.65
CA GLU A 392 17.87 7.03 -19.27
C GLU A 392 18.95 6.49 -18.33
N ASN A 393 18.54 5.72 -17.30
CA ASN A 393 19.42 5.24 -16.23
C ASN A 393 19.86 3.77 -16.39
N GLY A 394 19.31 3.05 -17.35
CA GLY A 394 19.59 1.65 -17.59
C GLY A 394 18.77 1.08 -18.73
N TYR A 395 18.88 -0.21 -18.97
CA TYR A 395 18.08 -0.95 -19.96
C TYR A 395 17.54 -2.25 -19.37
N CYS A 396 16.48 -2.78 -19.99
CA CYS A 396 15.83 -4.00 -19.49
C CYS A 396 16.61 -5.24 -19.98
N ARG A 397 17.32 -5.91 -19.07
CA ARG A 397 18.11 -7.10 -19.40
C ARG A 397 17.20 -8.28 -19.71
N PRO A 398 17.51 -9.11 -20.74
CA PRO A 398 16.69 -10.27 -21.11
C PRO A 398 16.53 -11.29 -19.96
N GLU A 399 17.57 -11.53 -19.18
CA GLU A 399 17.60 -12.48 -18.08
C GLU A 399 16.86 -12.03 -16.81
N CYS A 400 16.40 -10.77 -16.76
CA CYS A 400 15.78 -10.22 -15.54
C CYS A 400 14.25 -10.31 -15.60
N THR A 401 13.62 -11.09 -14.73
CA THR A 401 12.15 -11.28 -14.61
C THR A 401 11.54 -10.66 -13.37
N VAL A 402 12.31 -9.96 -12.53
CA VAL A 402 11.94 -9.48 -11.19
C VAL A 402 10.61 -8.73 -11.15
N CYS A 403 10.34 -7.83 -12.09
CA CYS A 403 9.08 -7.06 -12.10
C CYS A 403 7.83 -7.94 -12.28
N SER A 404 7.95 -9.08 -12.99
CA SER A 404 6.88 -10.06 -13.17
C SER A 404 6.64 -10.91 -11.93
N GLU A 405 7.67 -11.17 -11.15
CA GLU A 405 7.60 -11.97 -9.92
C GLU A 405 6.96 -11.21 -8.77
N VAL A 406 7.30 -9.91 -8.64
CA VAL A 406 6.85 -9.09 -7.53
C VAL A 406 5.46 -8.47 -7.71
N CYS A 407 4.90 -8.46 -8.92
CA CYS A 407 3.62 -7.83 -9.20
C CYS A 407 2.46 -8.52 -8.47
N PRO A 408 1.81 -7.88 -7.48
CA PRO A 408 0.74 -8.53 -6.71
C PRO A 408 -0.63 -8.46 -7.38
N ALA A 409 -0.82 -7.53 -8.34
CA ALA A 409 -2.10 -7.28 -9.01
C ALA A 409 -2.26 -8.02 -10.35
N GLY A 410 -1.23 -8.76 -10.79
CA GLY A 410 -1.24 -9.45 -12.07
C GLY A 410 -1.22 -8.51 -13.29
N ALA A 411 -0.85 -7.25 -13.11
CA ALA A 411 -0.64 -6.30 -14.20
C ALA A 411 0.59 -6.67 -15.04
N ILE A 412 1.58 -7.29 -14.40
CA ILE A 412 2.71 -7.97 -15.04
C ILE A 412 2.57 -9.43 -14.65
N THR A 413 2.27 -10.30 -15.60
CA THR A 413 2.16 -11.74 -15.37
C THR A 413 3.55 -12.35 -15.23
N LYS A 414 3.67 -13.38 -14.39
CA LYS A 414 4.95 -14.07 -14.20
C LYS A 414 5.36 -14.75 -15.51
N ILE A 415 6.58 -14.51 -15.93
CA ILE A 415 7.22 -15.08 -17.12
C ILE A 415 8.57 -15.67 -16.77
N SER A 416 9.01 -16.67 -17.54
CA SER A 416 10.37 -17.21 -17.47
C SER A 416 11.36 -16.32 -18.24
N GLU A 417 12.67 -16.57 -18.10
CA GLU A 417 13.70 -15.87 -18.87
C GLU A 417 13.60 -16.18 -20.36
N GLU A 418 13.24 -17.42 -20.70
CA GLU A 418 13.04 -17.87 -22.08
C GLU A 418 11.85 -17.16 -22.72
N GLU A 419 10.70 -17.15 -22.04
CA GLU A 419 9.51 -16.41 -22.50
C GLU A 419 9.80 -14.91 -22.63
N LYS A 420 10.57 -14.32 -21.74
CA LYS A 420 10.92 -12.90 -21.82
C LYS A 420 11.72 -12.57 -23.07
N SER A 421 12.64 -13.46 -23.44
CA SER A 421 13.50 -13.29 -24.63
C SER A 421 12.72 -13.36 -25.94
N SER A 422 11.53 -14.00 -25.94
CA SER A 422 10.63 -14.07 -27.08
C SER A 422 9.55 -12.97 -27.08
N ILE A 423 9.37 -12.23 -26.00
CA ILE A 423 8.36 -11.17 -25.91
C ILE A 423 8.90 -9.86 -26.47
N GLN A 424 8.25 -9.37 -27.51
CA GLN A 424 8.51 -8.08 -28.13
C GLN A 424 7.64 -6.99 -27.49
N ILE A 425 8.24 -6.15 -26.63
CA ILE A 425 7.54 -5.03 -25.95
C ILE A 425 7.51 -3.74 -26.77
N GLY A 426 8.33 -3.67 -27.81
CA GLY A 426 8.50 -2.53 -28.67
C GLY A 426 9.62 -2.79 -29.69
N HIS A 427 9.95 -1.79 -30.47
CA HIS A 427 11.04 -1.85 -31.45
C HIS A 427 11.90 -0.59 -31.42
N ALA A 428 13.16 -0.73 -31.84
CA ALA A 428 14.07 0.40 -31.94
C ALA A 428 13.74 1.23 -33.20
N VAL A 429 13.83 2.54 -33.06
CA VAL A 429 13.70 3.51 -34.17
C VAL A 429 15.01 4.29 -34.24
N TRP A 430 15.61 4.39 -35.40
CA TRP A 430 16.84 5.12 -35.64
C TRP A 430 16.58 6.46 -36.33
N LEU A 431 17.18 7.50 -35.80
CA LEU A 431 17.16 8.87 -36.33
C LEU A 431 18.53 9.17 -36.91
N ALA A 432 18.64 9.10 -38.21
CA ALA A 432 19.89 9.28 -38.94
C ALA A 432 20.54 10.64 -38.67
N GLU A 433 19.72 11.68 -38.63
CA GLU A 433 20.08 13.08 -38.38
C GLU A 433 20.81 13.36 -37.08
N ASN A 434 20.58 12.51 -36.06
CA ASN A 434 21.18 12.65 -34.75
C ASN A 434 22.35 11.67 -34.53
N CYS A 435 22.64 10.80 -35.53
CA CYS A 435 23.65 9.75 -35.36
C CYS A 435 25.06 10.31 -35.46
N VAL A 436 25.91 10.11 -34.47
CA VAL A 436 27.29 10.59 -34.42
C VAL A 436 28.15 10.12 -35.61
N VAL A 437 27.77 9.01 -36.25
CA VAL A 437 28.41 8.55 -37.50
C VAL A 437 28.15 9.55 -38.65
N ILE A 438 27.01 10.19 -38.64
CA ILE A 438 26.57 11.12 -39.70
C ILE A 438 26.90 12.57 -39.27
N THR A 439 26.65 12.96 -38.01
CA THR A 439 26.85 14.32 -37.54
C THR A 439 28.30 14.66 -37.32
N ASP A 440 29.06 13.74 -36.71
CA ASP A 440 30.42 14.00 -36.22
C ASP A 440 31.49 13.28 -37.05
N ASP A 441 31.03 12.51 -38.05
CA ASP A 441 31.89 11.72 -38.92
C ASP A 441 32.83 10.75 -38.17
N VAL A 442 32.33 10.11 -37.07
CA VAL A 442 33.08 9.18 -36.23
C VAL A 442 32.55 7.76 -36.36
N ASP A 443 33.46 6.76 -36.32
CA ASP A 443 33.03 5.37 -36.27
C ASP A 443 32.34 5.05 -34.92
N CYS A 444 31.15 4.47 -35.03
CA CYS A 444 30.39 4.01 -33.89
C CYS A 444 29.88 2.58 -34.14
N GLY A 445 29.09 2.04 -33.29
CA GLY A 445 28.52 0.68 -33.42
C GLY A 445 27.98 0.22 -32.08
N ASN A 446 27.85 1.12 -31.12
CA ASN A 446 27.40 0.80 -29.77
C ASN A 446 26.02 0.14 -29.76
N CYS A 447 25.09 0.62 -30.57
CA CYS A 447 23.73 0.07 -30.65
C CYS A 447 23.72 -1.40 -31.13
N ALA A 448 24.53 -1.73 -32.15
CA ALA A 448 24.64 -3.11 -32.64
C ALA A 448 25.40 -4.02 -31.70
N ARG A 449 26.54 -3.53 -31.13
CA ARG A 449 27.42 -4.29 -30.24
C ARG A 449 26.70 -4.74 -28.97
N HIS A 450 25.76 -3.98 -28.48
CA HIS A 450 25.03 -4.25 -27.25
C HIS A 450 23.60 -4.73 -27.47
N CYS A 451 23.22 -5.05 -28.71
CA CYS A 451 21.89 -5.60 -28.99
C CYS A 451 21.81 -7.08 -28.63
N PRO A 452 21.08 -7.47 -27.55
CA PRO A 452 21.07 -8.86 -27.10
C PRO A 452 20.35 -9.82 -28.08
N SER A 453 19.41 -9.30 -28.88
CA SER A 453 18.66 -10.09 -29.86
C SER A 453 19.29 -10.09 -31.25
N GLY A 454 20.40 -9.38 -31.46
CA GLY A 454 21.01 -9.25 -32.77
C GLY A 454 20.14 -8.52 -33.81
N ALA A 455 19.17 -7.76 -33.37
CA ALA A 455 18.24 -7.02 -34.25
C ALA A 455 18.91 -5.82 -34.97
N ILE A 456 20.11 -5.42 -34.55
CA ILE A 456 20.82 -4.29 -35.13
C ILE A 456 22.12 -4.79 -35.78
N THR A 457 22.27 -4.56 -37.07
CA THR A 457 23.48 -4.85 -37.83
C THR A 457 24.07 -3.59 -38.38
N MET A 458 25.41 -3.55 -38.59
CA MET A 458 26.08 -2.38 -39.12
C MET A 458 26.30 -2.58 -40.62
N VAL A 459 25.72 -1.68 -41.41
CA VAL A 459 25.80 -1.68 -42.90
C VAL A 459 26.57 -0.44 -43.38
N PRO A 460 27.22 -0.48 -44.54
CA PRO A 460 27.84 0.70 -45.13
C PRO A 460 26.84 1.82 -45.36
N SER A 461 27.18 3.06 -45.02
CA SER A 461 26.32 4.24 -45.19
C SER A 461 26.07 4.59 -46.66
N VAL A 462 27.01 4.25 -47.56
CA VAL A 462 26.87 4.40 -49.00
C VAL A 462 26.76 3.03 -49.64
N PRO A 463 25.63 2.68 -50.26
CA PRO A 463 25.43 1.40 -50.94
C PRO A 463 26.54 1.15 -51.99
N GLY A 464 27.17 -0.03 -51.95
CA GLY A 464 28.24 -0.41 -52.85
C GLY A 464 29.63 0.09 -52.46
N ASN A 465 29.81 0.89 -51.41
CA ASN A 465 31.10 1.32 -50.93
C ASN A 465 31.36 0.73 -49.51
N GLU A 466 32.03 -0.43 -49.49
CA GLU A 466 32.37 -1.13 -48.22
C GLU A 466 33.31 -0.33 -47.30
N LYS A 467 34.03 0.65 -47.86
CA LYS A 467 34.93 1.53 -47.11
C LYS A 467 34.21 2.71 -46.47
N SER A 468 32.92 2.90 -46.78
CA SER A 468 32.11 3.96 -46.13
C SER A 468 31.88 3.60 -44.65
N ARG A 469 31.67 4.61 -43.82
CA ARG A 469 31.32 4.39 -42.41
C ARG A 469 30.05 3.55 -42.30
N LYS A 470 30.01 2.74 -41.24
CA LYS A 470 28.88 1.83 -41.05
C LYS A 470 27.79 2.48 -40.18
N VAL A 471 26.56 2.40 -40.62
CA VAL A 471 25.35 2.88 -39.94
C VAL A 471 24.49 1.69 -39.48
N PRO A 472 23.67 1.85 -38.43
CA PRO A 472 22.81 0.76 -37.98
C PRO A 472 21.66 0.48 -38.98
N SER A 473 21.48 -0.78 -39.30
CA SER A 473 20.28 -1.31 -39.98
C SER A 473 19.50 -2.11 -38.93
N LEU A 474 18.21 -1.79 -38.81
CA LEU A 474 17.34 -2.35 -37.79
C LEU A 474 16.45 -3.45 -38.40
N ASN A 475 16.34 -4.56 -37.69
CA ASN A 475 15.32 -5.58 -37.97
C ASN A 475 14.25 -5.52 -36.85
N PRO A 476 13.08 -4.90 -37.10
CA PRO A 476 12.02 -4.77 -36.12
C PRO A 476 11.47 -6.11 -35.63
N GLU A 477 11.49 -7.15 -36.46
CA GLU A 477 10.97 -8.48 -36.11
C GLU A 477 11.81 -9.20 -35.05
N LYS A 478 13.11 -8.93 -35.01
CA LYS A 478 14.03 -9.49 -34.00
C LYS A 478 14.18 -8.62 -32.74
N CYS A 479 13.66 -7.39 -32.79
CA CYS A 479 13.87 -6.44 -31.72
C CYS A 479 12.91 -6.68 -30.56
N ILE A 480 13.41 -7.04 -29.38
CA ILE A 480 12.62 -7.24 -28.16
C ILE A 480 12.26 -5.95 -27.43
N GLY A 481 12.76 -4.78 -27.84
CA GLY A 481 12.45 -3.49 -27.21
C GLY A 481 13.15 -3.24 -25.88
N CYS A 482 14.27 -3.88 -25.60
CA CYS A 482 14.95 -3.85 -24.29
C CYS A 482 15.60 -2.50 -23.94
N GLY A 483 15.82 -1.60 -24.91
CA GLY A 483 16.37 -0.26 -24.70
C GLY A 483 17.90 -0.18 -24.54
N ALA A 484 18.64 -1.27 -24.73
CA ALA A 484 20.10 -1.25 -24.63
C ALA A 484 20.72 -0.27 -25.65
N CYS A 485 20.23 -0.28 -26.90
CA CYS A 485 20.67 0.61 -27.95
C CYS A 485 20.39 2.09 -27.61
N GLU A 486 19.26 2.39 -27.01
CA GLU A 486 18.89 3.74 -26.55
C GLU A 486 19.77 4.17 -25.38
N HIS A 487 19.93 3.33 -24.38
CA HIS A 487 20.71 3.65 -23.17
C HIS A 487 22.18 3.94 -23.50
N LEU A 488 22.79 3.15 -24.36
CA LEU A 488 24.22 3.19 -24.67
C LEU A 488 24.56 4.11 -25.88
N CYS A 489 23.57 4.74 -26.48
CA CYS A 489 23.80 5.71 -27.56
C CYS A 489 24.58 6.92 -27.04
N PRO A 490 25.72 7.32 -27.67
CA PRO A 490 26.51 8.48 -27.24
C PRO A 490 25.92 9.81 -27.71
N ALA A 491 25.02 9.82 -28.68
CA ALA A 491 24.47 11.06 -29.26
C ALA A 491 23.84 11.98 -28.17
N ARG A 492 24.22 13.25 -28.19
CA ARG A 492 23.77 14.33 -27.30
C ARG A 492 23.65 15.64 -28.10
N PRO A 493 22.72 16.56 -27.78
CA PRO A 493 21.68 16.42 -26.75
C PRO A 493 20.52 15.50 -27.16
N PHE A 494 20.34 15.24 -28.47
CA PHE A 494 19.26 14.40 -28.99
C PHE A 494 19.72 12.96 -29.19
N GLY A 495 18.93 12.00 -28.74
CA GLY A 495 19.22 10.59 -28.97
C GLY A 495 19.05 10.21 -30.44
N ALA A 496 20.00 9.44 -30.99
CA ALA A 496 19.95 8.94 -32.37
C ALA A 496 19.15 7.64 -32.50
N ILE A 497 18.83 6.98 -31.41
CA ILE A 497 18.04 5.73 -31.38
C ILE A 497 17.19 5.71 -30.12
N TYR A 498 15.93 5.32 -30.25
CA TYR A 498 15.01 5.17 -29.14
C TYR A 498 14.09 3.97 -29.37
N VAL A 499 13.39 3.53 -28.31
CA VAL A 499 12.46 2.41 -28.39
C VAL A 499 11.03 2.92 -28.40
N GLU A 500 10.27 2.59 -29.43
CA GLU A 500 8.83 2.77 -29.52
C GLU A 500 8.12 1.53 -28.99
N GLY A 501 7.11 1.72 -28.12
CA GLY A 501 6.37 0.62 -27.52
C GLY A 501 5.34 -0.01 -28.46
N HIS A 502 4.88 -1.20 -28.13
CA HIS A 502 3.74 -1.83 -28.80
C HIS A 502 2.50 -1.74 -27.91
N LEU A 503 1.34 -1.44 -28.52
CA LEU A 503 0.04 -1.47 -27.82
C LEU A 503 -0.27 -2.86 -27.27
N VAL A 504 0.04 -3.90 -28.06
CA VAL A 504 -0.07 -5.30 -27.68
C VAL A 504 1.31 -5.94 -27.89
N HIS A 505 1.80 -6.65 -26.89
CA HIS A 505 3.07 -7.37 -27.02
C HIS A 505 2.94 -8.52 -27.99
N LYS A 506 3.99 -8.77 -28.76
CA LYS A 506 4.09 -9.87 -29.72
C LYS A 506 5.06 -10.92 -29.20
N GLU A 507 4.90 -12.15 -29.61
CA GLU A 507 5.86 -13.24 -29.41
C GLU A 507 6.61 -13.45 -30.72
N ILE A 508 7.93 -13.57 -30.66
CA ILE A 508 8.87 -13.80 -31.78
C ILE A 508 9.49 -15.17 -31.69
#